data_e6b048590f6b14bf2c3081af50b133be
#
_entry.id   e6b048590f6b14bf2c3081af50b133be
#
_cell.length_a   1.000
_cell.length_b   1.000
_cell.length_c   1.000
_cell.angle_alpha   90.00
_cell.angle_beta   90.00
_cell.angle_gamma   90.00
#
_symmetry.space_group_name_H-M   'P 1'
#
loop_
_entity.id
_entity.type
_entity.pdbx_description
1 polymer ?
#
loop_
_entity_poly.entity_id
_entity_poly.type
_entity_poly.pdbx_seq_one_letter_code
_entity_poly.pdbx_strand_id
1 'polypeptide(L)'
;MDARSRRFLESTAIKGCQILEHSGWLDHLKSGDLVAVKTHMGESYNVGYLRPIIVRTFVDALKDKGCKPFVTDTTTMPYHPWISRTLAVDHLETANRNGFNHSSMGCPVVIADGWLGTDDVIVDLGGRGNYLNKQFVARAIADADALLSVAHFKGHPAGGYGAAIKNIGVGCASKRGKMNLHGALAGDKPVIKQELCPGRKCEWWQTCEECCPE
;
A
#
# COMPACT_ATOMS: atom_id res chain seq x y z
N MET A 1 23.10 -6.53 10.77
CA MET A 1 22.40 -6.56 12.08
C MET A 1 21.67 -7.89 12.27
N ASP A 2 21.83 -8.56 13.41
CA ASP A 2 21.13 -9.81 13.67
C ASP A 2 19.67 -9.54 14.10
N ALA A 3 18.70 -10.03 13.32
CA ALA A 3 17.28 -9.91 13.64
C ALA A 3 16.82 -10.83 14.78
N ARG A 4 17.69 -11.72 15.26
CA ARG A 4 17.37 -12.75 16.27
C ARG A 4 17.68 -12.33 17.70
N SER A 5 18.08 -11.07 17.94
CA SER A 5 18.41 -10.63 19.29
C SER A 5 17.21 -10.74 20.23
N ARG A 6 17.47 -11.29 21.42
CA ARG A 6 16.47 -11.42 22.50
C ARG A 6 16.50 -10.26 23.49
N ARG A 7 17.42 -9.32 23.32
CA ARG A 7 17.53 -8.15 24.20
C ARG A 7 16.52 -7.09 23.80
N PHE A 8 15.88 -6.45 24.77
CA PHE A 8 14.89 -5.38 24.53
C PHE A 8 15.44 -4.24 23.63
N LEU A 9 16.68 -3.80 23.90
CA LEU A 9 17.36 -2.74 23.14
C LEU A 9 17.81 -3.18 21.72
N GLU A 10 17.61 -4.45 21.38
CA GLU A 10 17.96 -5.01 20.08
C GLU A 10 16.73 -5.59 19.37
N SER A 11 15.52 -5.14 19.71
CA SER A 11 14.29 -5.59 19.06
C SER A 11 14.28 -5.24 17.57
N THR A 12 13.53 -5.97 16.77
CA THR A 12 13.40 -5.72 15.31
C THR A 12 12.93 -4.29 15.03
N ALA A 13 12.06 -3.73 15.86
CA ALA A 13 11.57 -2.37 15.73
C ALA A 13 12.69 -1.34 15.91
N ILE A 14 13.49 -1.47 16.98
CA ILE A 14 14.61 -0.58 17.26
C ILE A 14 15.69 -0.70 16.18
N LYS A 15 16.04 -1.91 15.77
CA LYS A 15 16.98 -2.14 14.66
C LYS A 15 16.49 -1.50 13.36
N GLY A 16 15.18 -1.56 13.09
CA GLY A 16 14.59 -0.89 11.94
C GLY A 16 14.80 0.63 11.97
N CYS A 17 14.58 1.28 13.12
CA CYS A 17 14.84 2.71 13.27
C CYS A 17 16.33 3.04 13.14
N GLN A 18 17.21 2.27 13.74
CA GLN A 18 18.65 2.44 13.59
C GLN A 18 19.09 2.34 12.12
N ILE A 19 18.52 1.39 11.36
CA ILE A 19 18.79 1.28 9.92
C ILE A 19 18.29 2.53 9.18
N LEU A 20 17.10 3.02 9.51
CA LEU A 20 16.54 4.23 8.92
C LEU A 20 17.43 5.45 9.21
N GLU A 21 17.87 5.63 10.43
CA GLU A 21 18.78 6.70 10.85
C GLU A 21 20.13 6.62 10.12
N HIS A 22 20.77 5.43 10.10
CA HIS A 22 22.06 5.22 9.45
C HIS A 22 22.00 5.29 7.92
N SER A 23 20.81 5.16 7.33
CA SER A 23 20.64 5.27 5.87
C SER A 23 20.84 6.69 5.34
N GLY A 24 20.77 7.71 6.21
CA GLY A 24 20.76 9.12 5.82
C GLY A 24 19.46 9.58 5.16
N TRP A 25 18.46 8.70 5.02
CA TRP A 25 17.19 9.05 4.35
C TRP A 25 16.44 10.17 5.11
N LEU A 26 16.48 10.13 6.44
CA LEU A 26 15.85 11.15 7.28
C LEU A 26 16.45 12.55 7.07
N ASP A 27 17.68 12.66 6.58
CA ASP A 27 18.35 13.95 6.39
C ASP A 27 17.80 14.72 5.18
N HIS A 28 17.11 14.02 4.27
CA HIS A 28 16.41 14.63 3.14
C HIS A 28 15.04 15.21 3.51
N LEU A 29 14.52 14.89 4.70
CA LEU A 29 13.21 15.36 5.17
C LEU A 29 13.32 16.70 5.91
N LYS A 30 12.29 17.54 5.73
CA LYS A 30 12.12 18.81 6.41
C LYS A 30 11.01 18.73 7.44
N SER A 31 11.08 19.57 8.46
CA SER A 31 9.97 19.74 9.39
C SER A 31 8.73 20.24 8.64
N GLY A 32 7.60 19.57 8.87
CA GLY A 32 6.34 19.82 8.21
C GLY A 32 6.05 18.93 7.00
N ASP A 33 7.05 18.20 6.46
CA ASP A 33 6.85 17.28 5.33
C ASP A 33 5.77 16.24 5.64
N LEU A 34 4.87 16.05 4.68
CA LEU A 34 3.84 15.01 4.70
C LEU A 34 4.48 13.68 4.26
N VAL A 35 4.52 12.69 5.14
CA VAL A 35 5.20 11.42 4.85
C VAL A 35 4.22 10.26 4.83
N ALA A 36 4.08 9.60 3.67
CA ALA A 36 3.31 8.39 3.53
C ALA A 36 4.09 7.17 4.05
N VAL A 37 3.65 6.57 5.14
CA VAL A 37 4.20 5.31 5.67
C VAL A 37 3.38 4.16 5.08
N LYS A 38 3.87 3.62 3.97
CA LYS A 38 3.18 2.56 3.22
C LYS A 38 3.48 1.20 3.82
N THR A 39 2.45 0.55 4.30
CA THR A 39 2.52 -0.84 4.77
C THR A 39 1.30 -1.65 4.30
N HIS A 40 1.42 -2.96 4.31
CA HIS A 40 0.28 -3.85 4.11
C HIS A 40 -0.37 -4.12 5.47
N MET A 41 -1.57 -3.62 5.69
CA MET A 41 -2.28 -3.70 6.97
C MET A 41 -2.97 -5.05 7.22
N GLY A 42 -2.69 -6.05 6.38
CA GLY A 42 -3.22 -7.41 6.51
C GLY A 42 -4.51 -7.62 5.72
N GLU A 43 -5.08 -8.79 5.87
CA GLU A 43 -6.39 -9.21 5.37
C GLU A 43 -7.20 -9.74 6.55
N SER A 44 -8.51 -9.79 6.46
CA SER A 44 -9.36 -10.38 7.51
C SER A 44 -8.90 -11.79 7.84
N TYR A 45 -8.76 -12.09 9.13
CA TYR A 45 -8.35 -13.40 9.65
C TYR A 45 -6.93 -13.86 9.26
N ASN A 46 -6.14 -13.02 8.58
CA ASN A 46 -4.73 -13.29 8.30
C ASN A 46 -3.85 -12.67 9.40
N VAL A 47 -2.89 -13.42 9.90
CA VAL A 47 -1.95 -12.99 10.96
C VAL A 47 -0.53 -12.75 10.43
N GLY A 48 -0.30 -12.91 9.14
CA GLY A 48 1.01 -12.79 8.49
C GLY A 48 1.34 -11.36 8.02
N TYR A 49 0.96 -10.35 8.78
CA TYR A 49 1.31 -8.94 8.52
C TYR A 49 2.30 -8.42 9.57
N LEU A 50 2.92 -7.28 9.30
CA LEU A 50 3.79 -6.61 10.29
C LEU A 50 2.97 -6.21 11.52
N ARG A 51 3.52 -6.46 12.69
CA ARG A 51 2.88 -6.01 13.94
C ARG A 51 2.81 -4.48 13.95
N PRO A 52 1.66 -3.88 14.31
CA PRO A 52 1.48 -2.43 14.35
C PRO A 52 2.57 -1.68 15.11
N ILE A 53 3.07 -2.25 16.21
CA ILE A 53 4.14 -1.63 17.01
C ILE A 53 5.42 -1.38 16.21
N ILE A 54 5.74 -2.24 15.24
CA ILE A 54 6.91 -2.04 14.38
C ILE A 54 6.70 -0.82 13.48
N VAL A 55 5.50 -0.69 12.88
CA VAL A 55 5.18 0.46 12.03
C VAL A 55 5.11 1.74 12.85
N ARG A 56 4.53 1.67 14.06
CA ARG A 56 4.47 2.79 15.00
C ARG A 56 5.85 3.37 15.33
N THR A 57 6.86 2.53 15.50
CA THR A 57 8.22 2.99 15.81
C THR A 57 8.79 3.89 14.70
N PHE A 58 8.50 3.57 13.43
CA PHE A 58 8.89 4.45 12.31
C PHE A 58 8.09 5.75 12.27
N VAL A 59 6.79 5.69 12.60
CA VAL A 59 5.94 6.88 12.72
C VAL A 59 6.47 7.83 13.78
N ASP A 60 6.88 7.30 14.94
CA ASP A 60 7.43 8.11 16.03
C ASP A 60 8.75 8.77 15.59
N ALA A 61 9.67 8.04 14.95
CA ALA A 61 10.91 8.60 14.43
C ALA A 61 10.68 9.74 13.43
N LEU A 62 9.67 9.64 12.57
CA LEU A 62 9.28 10.70 11.64
C LEU A 62 8.71 11.91 12.36
N LYS A 63 7.92 11.71 13.40
CA LYS A 63 7.41 12.80 14.24
C LYS A 63 8.50 13.52 14.99
N ASP A 64 9.48 12.79 15.53
CA ASP A 64 10.64 13.36 16.23
C ASP A 64 11.47 14.23 15.27
N LYS A 65 11.48 13.93 13.99
CA LYS A 65 12.07 14.76 12.92
C LYS A 65 11.21 16.01 12.59
N GLY A 66 9.97 16.09 13.13
CA GLY A 66 9.03 17.18 12.87
C GLY A 66 8.15 16.98 11.64
N CYS A 67 8.17 15.79 11.03
CA CYS A 67 7.32 15.47 9.89
C CYS A 67 5.87 15.21 10.30
N LYS A 68 4.97 15.15 9.30
CA LYS A 68 3.55 14.80 9.42
C LYS A 68 3.29 13.44 8.79
N PRO A 69 3.58 12.32 9.47
CA PRO A 69 3.36 10.99 8.92
C PRO A 69 1.88 10.62 8.92
N PHE A 70 1.48 9.81 7.94
CA PHE A 70 0.25 9.03 7.94
C PHE A 70 0.53 7.60 7.48
N VAL A 71 -0.11 6.63 8.10
CA VAL A 71 -0.01 5.22 7.69
C VAL A 71 -1.02 4.95 6.59
N THR A 72 -0.60 4.25 5.55
CA THR A 72 -1.44 4.04 4.38
C THR A 72 -1.27 2.68 3.72
N ASP A 73 -2.32 2.25 3.07
CA ASP A 73 -2.40 1.18 2.07
C ASP A 73 -3.38 1.60 0.98
N THR A 74 -3.56 0.79 -0.04
CA THR A 74 -4.51 1.00 -1.13
C THR A 74 -5.49 -0.17 -1.21
N THR A 75 -6.65 0.06 -1.80
CA THR A 75 -7.63 -1.00 -2.05
C THR A 75 -7.05 -2.06 -3.00
N THR A 76 -7.67 -3.22 -3.05
CA THR A 76 -7.27 -4.32 -3.95
C THR A 76 -8.39 -4.69 -4.91
N MET A 77 -8.03 -5.42 -5.97
CA MET A 77 -9.01 -5.96 -6.91
C MET A 77 -9.83 -7.09 -6.28
N PRO A 78 -11.09 -7.28 -6.68
CA PRO A 78 -11.97 -8.34 -6.19
C PRO A 78 -11.65 -9.68 -6.86
N TYR A 79 -10.54 -10.30 -6.51
CA TYR A 79 -10.11 -11.59 -7.09
C TYR A 79 -10.56 -12.82 -6.28
N HIS A 80 -11.23 -12.61 -5.14
CA HIS A 80 -11.74 -13.68 -4.29
C HIS A 80 -12.86 -13.18 -3.38
N PRO A 81 -13.93 -13.95 -3.11
CA PRO A 81 -15.06 -13.51 -2.28
C PRO A 81 -14.72 -13.18 -0.82
N TRP A 82 -13.59 -13.66 -0.31
CA TRP A 82 -13.15 -13.41 1.06
C TRP A 82 -12.24 -12.18 1.23
N ILE A 83 -12.07 -11.40 0.18
CA ILE A 83 -11.21 -10.22 0.22
C ILE A 83 -11.92 -9.09 0.96
N SER A 84 -11.26 -8.58 1.98
CA SER A 84 -11.78 -7.53 2.87
C SER A 84 -11.19 -6.15 2.60
N ARG A 85 -10.58 -5.92 1.42
CA ARG A 85 -9.88 -4.67 1.11
C ARG A 85 -10.24 -4.09 -0.25
N THR A 86 -11.40 -4.42 -0.77
CA THR A 86 -11.85 -3.95 -2.09
C THR A 86 -12.44 -2.55 -2.03
N LEU A 87 -13.05 -2.17 -0.93
CA LEU A 87 -13.52 -0.81 -0.65
C LEU A 87 -12.74 -0.24 0.53
N ALA A 88 -12.59 1.08 0.57
CA ALA A 88 -11.88 1.72 1.68
C ALA A 88 -12.55 1.49 3.04
N VAL A 89 -13.88 1.42 3.08
CA VAL A 89 -14.62 1.12 4.31
C VAL A 89 -14.20 -0.23 4.88
N ASP A 90 -14.23 -1.28 4.07
CA ASP A 90 -13.89 -2.65 4.49
C ASP A 90 -12.40 -2.76 4.82
N HIS A 91 -11.57 -2.03 4.06
CA HIS A 91 -10.14 -2.00 4.30
C HIS A 91 -9.80 -1.31 5.63
N LEU A 92 -10.47 -0.20 5.97
CA LEU A 92 -10.30 0.48 7.26
C LEU A 92 -10.78 -0.40 8.42
N GLU A 93 -11.90 -1.12 8.25
CA GLU A 93 -12.37 -2.08 9.24
C GLU A 93 -11.36 -3.21 9.45
N THR A 94 -10.82 -3.77 8.37
CA THR A 94 -9.76 -4.77 8.41
C THR A 94 -8.50 -4.24 9.09
N ALA A 95 -8.07 -3.04 8.72
CA ALA A 95 -6.92 -2.37 9.33
C ALA A 95 -7.12 -2.20 10.84
N ASN A 96 -8.30 -1.72 11.26
CA ASN A 96 -8.65 -1.52 12.65
C ASN A 96 -8.62 -2.83 13.46
N ARG A 97 -9.21 -3.91 12.92
CA ARG A 97 -9.15 -5.26 13.53
C ARG A 97 -7.73 -5.78 13.68
N ASN A 98 -6.88 -5.47 12.74
CA ASN A 98 -5.46 -5.84 12.74
C ASN A 98 -4.59 -4.90 13.59
N GLY A 99 -5.19 -3.91 14.26
CA GLY A 99 -4.53 -2.99 15.17
C GLY A 99 -3.91 -1.77 14.50
N PHE A 100 -4.21 -1.51 13.21
CA PHE A 100 -3.81 -0.29 12.51
C PHE A 100 -4.94 0.73 12.59
N ASN A 101 -4.87 1.60 13.57
CA ASN A 101 -5.81 2.70 13.78
C ASN A 101 -5.09 3.93 14.31
N HIS A 102 -5.78 5.05 14.38
CA HIS A 102 -5.19 6.32 14.83
C HIS A 102 -4.49 6.21 16.19
N SER A 103 -5.11 5.54 17.15
CA SER A 103 -4.56 5.43 18.52
C SER A 103 -3.29 4.59 18.56
N SER A 104 -3.27 3.44 17.89
CA SER A 104 -2.12 2.55 17.86
C SER A 104 -0.98 3.11 17.01
N MET A 105 -1.29 3.77 15.88
CA MET A 105 -0.30 4.36 14.99
C MET A 105 0.17 5.75 15.45
N GLY A 106 -0.62 6.44 16.27
CA GLY A 106 -0.34 7.81 16.69
C GLY A 106 -0.38 8.82 15.55
N CYS A 107 -0.91 8.47 14.41
CA CYS A 107 -1.09 9.31 13.24
C CYS A 107 -2.33 8.86 12.46
N PRO A 108 -2.85 9.64 11.48
CA PRO A 108 -3.93 9.20 10.62
C PRO A 108 -3.61 7.88 9.90
N VAL A 109 -4.64 7.05 9.73
CA VAL A 109 -4.61 5.85 8.87
C VAL A 109 -5.56 6.13 7.70
N VAL A 110 -5.03 6.07 6.49
CA VAL A 110 -5.71 6.52 5.25
C VAL A 110 -5.63 5.43 4.19
N ILE A 111 -6.72 5.20 3.47
CA ILE A 111 -6.70 4.41 2.24
C ILE A 111 -6.47 5.37 1.08
N ALA A 112 -5.30 5.24 0.44
CA ALA A 112 -4.72 6.28 -0.38
C ALA A 112 -5.39 6.49 -1.74
N ASP A 113 -6.17 5.51 -2.22
CA ASP A 113 -6.84 5.52 -3.52
C ASP A 113 -8.36 5.78 -3.42
N GLY A 114 -8.80 6.40 -2.31
CA GLY A 114 -10.18 6.81 -2.10
C GLY A 114 -11.14 5.66 -1.81
N TRP A 115 -12.43 5.97 -1.69
CA TRP A 115 -13.47 5.02 -1.24
C TRP A 115 -13.61 3.79 -2.13
N LEU A 116 -13.51 3.99 -3.45
CA LEU A 116 -13.70 2.93 -4.45
C LEU A 116 -12.36 2.42 -5.01
N GLY A 117 -11.24 3.03 -4.64
CA GLY A 117 -9.92 2.67 -5.15
C GLY A 117 -9.59 3.28 -6.52
N THR A 118 -10.23 4.38 -6.87
CA THR A 118 -10.13 5.06 -8.17
C THR A 118 -9.53 6.46 -8.10
N ASP A 119 -9.24 6.95 -6.89
CA ASP A 119 -8.59 8.24 -6.71
C ASP A 119 -7.08 8.11 -6.92
N ASP A 120 -6.62 8.51 -8.11
CA ASP A 120 -5.23 8.34 -8.51
C ASP A 120 -4.67 9.48 -9.36
N VAL A 121 -3.36 9.45 -9.52
CA VAL A 121 -2.58 10.31 -10.42
C VAL A 121 -1.97 9.45 -11.51
N ILE A 122 -2.07 9.90 -12.75
CA ILE A 122 -1.41 9.24 -13.88
C ILE A 122 0.06 9.67 -13.91
N VAL A 123 0.96 8.70 -13.81
CA VAL A 123 2.39 8.90 -13.98
C VAL A 123 2.82 8.35 -15.33
N ASP A 124 3.24 9.23 -16.23
CA ASP A 124 3.81 8.85 -17.52
C ASP A 124 5.28 8.44 -17.33
N LEU A 125 5.62 7.24 -17.75
CA LEU A 125 6.97 6.68 -17.63
C LEU A 125 7.89 7.13 -18.77
N GLY A 126 7.39 7.89 -19.76
CA GLY A 126 8.19 8.47 -20.84
C GLY A 126 8.96 7.44 -21.65
N GLY A 127 8.40 6.27 -21.90
CA GLY A 127 9.06 5.17 -22.62
C GLY A 127 10.13 4.42 -21.83
N ARG A 128 10.32 4.72 -20.54
CA ARG A 128 11.31 4.02 -19.67
C ARG A 128 10.81 2.69 -19.12
N GLY A 129 9.51 2.40 -19.28
CA GLY A 129 8.93 1.14 -18.83
C GLY A 129 9.00 0.06 -19.92
N ASN A 130 9.48 -1.15 -19.59
CA ASN A 130 9.52 -2.27 -20.53
C ASN A 130 8.15 -2.85 -20.86
N TYR A 131 7.19 -2.74 -19.93
CA TYR A 131 5.85 -3.34 -20.03
C TYR A 131 4.72 -2.32 -19.88
N LEU A 132 4.99 -1.18 -19.25
CA LEU A 132 4.02 -0.13 -18.98
C LEU A 132 4.57 1.22 -19.40
N ASN A 133 3.77 2.00 -20.12
CA ASN A 133 4.08 3.41 -20.42
C ASN A 133 3.50 4.36 -19.37
N LYS A 134 2.43 3.98 -18.70
CA LYS A 134 1.74 4.77 -17.68
C LYS A 134 1.46 3.92 -16.45
N GLN A 135 1.48 4.55 -15.28
CA GLN A 135 1.05 3.95 -14.02
C GLN A 135 0.08 4.88 -13.29
N PHE A 136 -0.85 4.29 -12.56
CA PHE A 136 -1.88 5.00 -11.80
C PHE A 136 -1.56 4.87 -10.32
N VAL A 137 -1.01 5.93 -9.74
CA VAL A 137 -0.55 5.97 -8.35
C VAL A 137 -1.65 6.57 -7.48
N ALA A 138 -1.94 5.94 -6.35
CA ALA A 138 -2.92 6.40 -5.39
C ALA A 138 -2.68 7.85 -4.97
N ARG A 139 -3.73 8.68 -4.99
CA ARG A 139 -3.68 10.14 -4.81
C ARG A 139 -2.94 10.55 -3.54
N ALA A 140 -3.33 10.05 -2.38
CA ALA A 140 -2.71 10.47 -1.12
C ALA A 140 -1.22 10.13 -1.02
N ILE A 141 -0.76 9.09 -1.74
CA ILE A 141 0.67 8.75 -1.82
C ILE A 141 1.39 9.69 -2.79
N ALA A 142 0.75 10.02 -3.92
CA ALA A 142 1.34 10.93 -4.91
C ALA A 142 1.46 12.36 -4.39
N ASP A 143 0.57 12.78 -3.51
CA ASP A 143 0.53 14.12 -2.91
C ASP A 143 1.46 14.24 -1.67
N ALA A 144 2.07 13.15 -1.20
CA ALA A 144 3.02 13.18 -0.09
C ALA A 144 4.41 13.66 -0.54
N ASP A 145 5.10 14.39 0.34
CA ASP A 145 6.47 14.87 0.08
C ASP A 145 7.49 13.72 0.07
N ALA A 146 7.20 12.66 0.84
CA ALA A 146 8.05 11.47 0.91
C ALA A 146 7.27 10.19 1.18
N LEU A 147 7.85 9.05 0.78
CA LEU A 147 7.31 7.71 0.94
C LEU A 147 8.29 6.82 1.70
N LEU A 148 7.85 6.28 2.84
CA LEU A 148 8.56 5.23 3.58
C LEU A 148 7.82 3.90 3.41
N SER A 149 8.48 2.93 2.76
CA SER A 149 7.92 1.57 2.59
C SER A 149 8.34 0.67 3.75
N VAL A 150 7.38 0.28 4.58
CA VAL A 150 7.58 -0.67 5.68
C VAL A 150 6.90 -1.99 5.31
N ALA A 151 7.69 -2.97 4.87
CA ALA A 151 7.18 -4.18 4.24
C ALA A 151 7.61 -5.45 4.96
N HIS A 152 6.69 -6.41 5.01
CA HIS A 152 6.95 -7.78 5.45
C HIS A 152 7.52 -8.60 4.29
N PHE A 153 8.71 -9.19 4.47
CA PHE A 153 9.28 -10.13 3.49
C PHE A 153 8.56 -11.48 3.60
N LYS A 154 7.93 -11.93 2.53
CA LYS A 154 7.14 -13.17 2.51
C LYS A 154 7.07 -13.77 1.11
N GLY A 155 6.72 -15.07 1.03
CA GLY A 155 6.38 -15.73 -0.23
C GLY A 155 5.16 -15.10 -0.91
N HIS A 156 5.11 -15.21 -2.23
CA HIS A 156 3.99 -14.74 -3.04
C HIS A 156 3.76 -15.69 -4.23
N PRO A 157 2.52 -16.19 -4.46
CA PRO A 157 2.26 -17.21 -5.46
C PRO A 157 2.58 -16.79 -6.90
N ALA A 158 2.28 -15.54 -7.28
CA ALA A 158 2.52 -15.05 -8.63
C ALA A 158 3.90 -14.40 -8.83
N GLY A 159 4.50 -13.83 -7.79
CA GLY A 159 5.77 -13.07 -7.90
C GLY A 159 6.95 -13.73 -7.18
N GLY A 160 6.83 -14.99 -6.75
CA GLY A 160 7.83 -15.68 -5.94
C GLY A 160 7.87 -15.16 -4.51
N TYR A 161 8.10 -13.87 -4.30
CA TYR A 161 8.08 -13.21 -3.00
C TYR A 161 7.57 -11.77 -3.08
N GLY A 162 7.12 -11.25 -1.94
CA GLY A 162 6.70 -9.87 -1.76
C GLY A 162 7.50 -9.21 -0.65
N ALA A 163 7.96 -7.99 -0.91
CA ALA A 163 8.68 -7.14 0.04
C ALA A 163 8.55 -5.67 -0.39
N ALA A 164 9.54 -4.83 -0.07
CA ALA A 164 9.51 -3.38 -0.31
C ALA A 164 9.21 -3.00 -1.77
N ILE A 165 9.84 -3.67 -2.74
CA ILE A 165 9.62 -3.39 -4.17
C ILE A 165 8.15 -3.61 -4.56
N LYS A 166 7.54 -4.74 -4.13
CA LYS A 166 6.12 -5.01 -4.40
C LYS A 166 5.20 -4.08 -3.61
N ASN A 167 5.56 -3.74 -2.38
CA ASN A 167 4.81 -2.81 -1.54
C ASN A 167 4.74 -1.40 -2.16
N ILE A 168 5.76 -1.00 -2.91
CA ILE A 168 5.76 0.25 -3.68
C ILE A 168 5.12 0.04 -5.05
N GLY A 169 5.66 -0.84 -5.88
CA GLY A 169 5.29 -0.97 -7.29
C GLY A 169 3.83 -1.39 -7.52
N VAL A 170 3.32 -2.31 -6.70
CA VAL A 170 1.90 -2.74 -6.75
C VAL A 170 1.09 -2.09 -5.65
N GLY A 171 1.66 -1.98 -4.44
CA GLY A 171 0.95 -1.52 -3.26
C GLY A 171 0.63 -0.02 -3.24
N CYS A 172 1.31 0.82 -4.02
CA CYS A 172 1.00 2.24 -4.16
C CYS A 172 0.10 2.54 -5.37
N ALA A 173 -0.20 1.53 -6.20
CA ALA A 173 -1.11 1.69 -7.32
C ALA A 173 -2.57 1.68 -6.85
N SER A 174 -3.43 2.47 -7.52
CA SER A 174 -4.88 2.35 -7.43
C SER A 174 -5.38 1.00 -7.97
N LYS A 175 -6.67 0.69 -7.86
CA LYS A 175 -7.25 -0.51 -8.52
C LYS A 175 -6.96 -0.53 -10.01
N ARG A 176 -7.16 0.61 -10.69
CA ARG A 176 -6.86 0.77 -12.12
C ARG A 176 -5.39 0.51 -12.41
N GLY A 177 -4.49 1.02 -11.60
CA GLY A 177 -3.06 0.77 -11.71
C GLY A 177 -2.68 -0.69 -11.49
N LYS A 178 -3.35 -1.38 -10.56
CA LYS A 178 -3.17 -2.82 -10.34
C LYS A 178 -3.66 -3.65 -11.54
N MET A 179 -4.82 -3.29 -12.10
CA MET A 179 -5.33 -3.94 -13.31
C MET A 179 -4.38 -3.74 -14.49
N ASN A 180 -3.87 -2.52 -14.68
CA ASN A 180 -2.89 -2.21 -15.71
C ASN A 180 -1.62 -3.07 -15.58
N LEU A 181 -1.10 -3.24 -14.37
CA LEU A 181 0.04 -4.11 -14.08
C LEU A 181 -0.24 -5.58 -14.42
N HIS A 182 -1.39 -6.10 -14.01
CA HIS A 182 -1.77 -7.48 -14.28
C HIS A 182 -2.01 -7.72 -15.76
N GLY A 183 -2.68 -6.81 -16.46
CA GLY A 183 -2.91 -6.88 -17.92
C GLY A 183 -1.60 -6.85 -18.70
N ALA A 184 -0.66 -6.00 -18.34
CA ALA A 184 0.64 -5.92 -18.99
C ALA A 184 1.48 -7.21 -18.85
N LEU A 185 1.37 -7.89 -17.70
CA LEU A 185 2.08 -9.16 -17.45
C LEU A 185 1.38 -10.38 -18.09
N ALA A 186 0.05 -10.34 -18.18
CA ALA A 186 -0.74 -11.44 -18.76
C ALA A 186 -0.74 -11.42 -20.30
N GLY A 187 -0.34 -10.32 -20.92
CA GLY A 187 -0.37 -10.16 -22.39
C GLY A 187 -1.77 -9.94 -22.97
N ASP A 188 -2.82 -10.14 -22.19
CA ASP A 188 -4.22 -9.95 -22.59
C ASP A 188 -4.90 -8.94 -21.69
N LYS A 189 -5.64 -8.01 -22.29
CA LYS A 189 -6.51 -7.10 -21.56
C LYS A 189 -7.73 -7.85 -21.03
N PRO A 190 -8.18 -7.61 -19.80
CA PRO A 190 -9.43 -8.16 -19.32
C PRO A 190 -10.59 -7.65 -20.19
N VAL A 191 -11.39 -8.56 -20.73
CA VAL A 191 -12.56 -8.25 -21.55
C VAL A 191 -13.82 -8.55 -20.73
N ILE A 192 -14.70 -7.56 -20.62
CA ILE A 192 -16.02 -7.76 -20.02
C ILE A 192 -16.94 -8.37 -21.05
N LYS A 193 -17.42 -9.59 -20.79
CA LYS A 193 -18.49 -10.20 -21.59
C LYS A 193 -19.81 -9.58 -21.15
N GLN A 194 -20.36 -8.70 -21.98
CA GLN A 194 -21.58 -7.95 -21.65
C GLN A 194 -22.77 -8.86 -21.33
N GLU A 195 -22.88 -10.00 -22.02
CA GLU A 195 -23.92 -11.00 -21.78
C GLU A 195 -23.87 -11.65 -20.39
N LEU A 196 -22.71 -11.62 -19.73
CA LEU A 196 -22.51 -12.14 -18.38
C LEU A 196 -22.50 -11.05 -17.31
N CYS A 197 -22.46 -9.80 -17.71
CA CYS A 197 -22.39 -8.67 -16.79
C CYS A 197 -23.77 -8.40 -16.16
N PRO A 198 -23.94 -8.50 -14.83
CA PRO A 198 -25.22 -8.21 -14.17
C PRO A 198 -25.59 -6.72 -14.17
N GLY A 199 -24.74 -5.86 -14.74
CA GLY A 199 -24.94 -4.42 -14.78
C GLY A 199 -25.11 -3.82 -13.38
N ARG A 200 -26.12 -2.97 -13.19
CA ARG A 200 -26.40 -2.30 -11.90
C ARG A 200 -26.68 -3.22 -10.71
N LYS A 201 -26.86 -4.52 -10.94
CA LYS A 201 -27.01 -5.51 -9.87
C LYS A 201 -25.66 -6.06 -9.38
N CYS A 202 -24.55 -5.67 -10.03
CA CYS A 202 -23.21 -6.07 -9.61
C CYS A 202 -22.78 -5.28 -8.37
N GLU A 203 -22.24 -5.97 -7.38
CA GLU A 203 -21.63 -5.33 -6.19
C GLU A 203 -20.48 -4.37 -6.57
N TRP A 204 -19.94 -4.54 -7.77
CA TRP A 204 -18.82 -3.77 -8.32
C TRP A 204 -19.25 -2.82 -9.44
N TRP A 205 -20.53 -2.47 -9.47
CA TRP A 205 -21.07 -1.55 -10.47
C TRP A 205 -20.20 -0.28 -10.57
N GLN A 206 -19.85 0.08 -11.80
CA GLN A 206 -18.94 1.18 -12.16
C GLN A 206 -17.45 0.94 -11.85
N THR A 207 -17.07 0.13 -10.86
CA THR A 207 -15.67 -0.10 -10.51
C THR A 207 -14.86 -0.68 -11.67
N CYS A 208 -15.44 -1.57 -12.47
CA CYS A 208 -14.76 -2.16 -13.63
C CYS A 208 -14.59 -1.14 -14.78
N GLU A 209 -15.55 -0.24 -14.96
CA GLU A 209 -15.49 0.83 -15.97
C GLU A 209 -14.51 1.93 -15.54
N GLU A 210 -14.58 2.36 -14.28
CA GLU A 210 -13.67 3.35 -13.70
C GLU A 210 -12.23 2.84 -13.54
N CYS A 211 -12.05 1.53 -13.36
CA CYS A 211 -10.73 0.89 -13.25
C CYS A 211 -10.15 0.44 -14.59
N CYS A 212 -10.87 0.60 -15.71
CA CYS A 212 -10.35 0.26 -17.02
C CYS A 212 -9.21 1.21 -17.41
N PRO A 213 -8.06 0.72 -17.86
CA PRO A 213 -6.92 1.56 -18.23
C PRO A 213 -7.06 2.23 -19.62
N GLU A 214 -8.16 2.00 -20.36
CA GLU A 214 -8.44 2.59 -21.69
C GLU A 214 -9.17 3.93 -21.62
#